data_5425307c65fd541d1ae561ae06a8d8de
#
_entry.id   5425307c65fd541d1ae561ae06a8d8de
#
_cell.length_a   1.000
_cell.length_b   1.000
_cell.length_c   1.000
_cell.angle_alpha   90.00
_cell.angle_beta   90.00
_cell.angle_gamma   90.00
#
_symmetry.space_group_name_H-M   'P 1'
#
loop_
_entity.id
_entity.type
_entity.pdbx_description
1 polymer ?
#
loop_
_entity_poly.entity_id
_entity_poly.type
_entity_poly.pdbx_seq_one_letter_code
_entity_poly.pdbx_strand_id
1 'polypeptide(L)'
;MKISKVVIRRMSLDFKVPFRTSFGLNTRKDFSIVELHDSDGNVGCGACSAFWRPWYNEETTEGALFVIKEFLVPSLFDAGDFKDPEWFFDHTSWIRRNRMARASVDCALWELYSKELGIPEYKALGGVRNEIEAGVSLGIEDTPDKLLKTIEKYMNQGYRRVKCKIKPGYDIQYMRAVRKEFGDIMLMVDANSAYTLNDIDLFKEMDELGLLMIEQPLASDDIVDHRHLQAAIKTPICLDESIDSVDDARRAIELGSCRIINIKVARVGGLIEARRIQKLAGEKGVYSWCGGMVDDGVARGHNMAVATLPYYRYPNDIPGSDRYYADDIVTPSTYIDSHAKIQLPDLPGTGFELNRAVVEKHTIEKWEFTK
;
A
#
# COMPACT_ATOMS: atom_id res chain seq x y z
N MET A 1 2.98 -3.23 26.66
CA MET A 1 4.05 -2.72 25.75
C MET A 1 4.70 -1.48 26.36
N LYS A 2 6.00 -1.47 26.53
CA LYS A 2 6.77 -0.32 27.05
C LYS A 2 8.00 -0.11 26.17
N ILE A 3 8.01 0.99 25.43
CA ILE A 3 9.11 1.30 24.52
C ILE A 3 10.28 1.89 25.32
N SER A 4 11.46 1.29 25.18
CA SER A 4 12.70 1.70 25.83
C SER A 4 13.65 2.47 24.90
N LYS A 5 13.61 2.15 23.59
CA LYS A 5 14.46 2.75 22.57
C LYS A 5 13.75 2.82 21.23
N VAL A 6 14.00 3.88 20.48
CA VAL A 6 13.56 4.05 19.09
C VAL A 6 14.77 4.31 18.21
N VAL A 7 14.88 3.58 17.09
CA VAL A 7 15.89 3.82 16.05
C VAL A 7 15.19 4.20 14.77
N ILE A 8 15.56 5.32 14.19
CA ILE A 8 15.02 5.78 12.90
C ILE A 8 16.16 5.81 11.89
N ARG A 9 15.92 5.26 10.70
CA ARG A 9 16.86 5.28 9.58
C ARG A 9 16.21 5.90 8.37
N ARG A 10 16.82 6.94 7.80
CA ARG A 10 16.51 7.41 6.47
C ARG A 10 17.28 6.56 5.47
N MET A 11 16.60 6.05 4.47
CA MET A 11 17.13 5.10 3.51
C MET A 11 16.84 5.51 2.07
N SER A 12 17.65 5.02 1.13
CA SER A 12 17.39 5.16 -0.30
C SER A 12 17.72 3.86 -1.03
N LEU A 13 16.80 3.40 -1.87
CA LEU A 13 16.95 2.20 -2.70
C LEU A 13 16.69 2.56 -4.16
N ASP A 14 17.63 2.17 -5.05
CA ASP A 14 17.45 2.33 -6.48
C ASP A 14 16.51 1.24 -7.04
N PHE A 15 15.64 1.66 -7.98
CA PHE A 15 14.80 0.70 -8.70
C PHE A 15 15.59 -0.06 -9.75
N LYS A 16 15.33 -1.36 -9.89
CA LYS A 16 15.86 -2.19 -10.98
C LYS A 16 15.43 -1.67 -12.36
N VAL A 17 14.21 -1.15 -12.43
CA VAL A 17 13.63 -0.55 -13.64
C VAL A 17 12.91 0.72 -13.22
N PRO A 18 13.18 1.85 -13.87
CA PRO A 18 12.47 3.09 -13.59
C PRO A 18 10.95 2.91 -13.69
N PHE A 19 10.21 3.49 -12.75
CA PHE A 19 8.75 3.37 -12.67
C PHE A 19 8.08 4.68 -13.08
N ARG A 20 7.32 4.64 -14.19
CA ARG A 20 6.63 5.80 -14.74
C ARG A 20 5.14 5.79 -14.37
N THR A 21 4.68 6.86 -13.77
CA THR A 21 3.28 7.12 -13.44
C THR A 21 2.78 8.39 -14.17
N SER A 22 1.52 8.77 -13.92
CA SER A 22 0.99 10.08 -14.39
C SER A 22 1.77 11.27 -13.82
N PHE A 23 2.37 11.14 -12.62
CA PHE A 23 3.14 12.18 -11.93
C PHE A 23 4.59 12.35 -12.42
N GLY A 24 5.17 11.32 -13.04
CA GLY A 24 6.55 11.38 -13.53
C GLY A 24 7.29 10.04 -13.48
N LEU A 25 8.63 10.14 -13.62
CA LEU A 25 9.54 8.99 -13.61
C LEU A 25 10.28 8.91 -12.28
N ASN A 26 10.17 7.76 -11.62
CA ASN A 26 10.90 7.45 -10.40
C ASN A 26 12.01 6.45 -10.70
N THR A 27 13.21 6.73 -10.25
CA THR A 27 14.39 5.86 -10.39
C THR A 27 14.85 5.28 -9.06
N ARG A 28 14.38 5.84 -7.93
CA ARG A 28 14.69 5.40 -6.57
C ARG A 28 13.55 5.70 -5.62
N LYS A 29 13.54 5.05 -4.48
CA LYS A 29 12.68 5.34 -3.33
C LYS A 29 13.52 5.82 -2.16
N ASP A 30 13.24 7.05 -1.70
CA ASP A 30 13.67 7.55 -0.39
C ASP A 30 12.54 7.26 0.60
N PHE A 31 12.87 6.74 1.79
CA PHE A 31 11.90 6.35 2.81
C PHE A 31 12.57 6.27 4.18
N SER A 32 11.81 5.94 5.22
CA SER A 32 12.39 5.76 6.56
C SER A 32 11.93 4.45 7.18
N ILE A 33 12.79 3.82 7.98
CA ILE A 33 12.47 2.69 8.84
C ILE A 33 12.45 3.19 10.28
N VAL A 34 11.46 2.74 11.05
CA VAL A 34 11.33 2.93 12.50
C VAL A 34 11.46 1.57 13.17
N GLU A 35 12.44 1.41 14.05
CA GLU A 35 12.61 0.23 14.90
C GLU A 35 12.22 0.63 16.33
N LEU A 36 11.25 -0.07 16.92
CA LEU A 36 10.81 0.09 18.30
C LEU A 36 11.35 -1.06 19.13
N HIS A 37 12.07 -0.75 20.20
CA HIS A 37 12.62 -1.74 21.13
C HIS A 37 11.87 -1.67 22.45
N ASP A 38 11.44 -2.79 22.96
CA ASP A 38 10.88 -2.91 24.30
C ASP A 38 11.97 -3.17 25.36
N SER A 39 11.55 -3.34 26.62
CA SER A 39 12.47 -3.68 27.71
C SER A 39 12.90 -5.15 27.72
N ASP A 40 12.17 -6.01 27.00
CA ASP A 40 12.38 -7.46 27.00
C ASP A 40 13.26 -7.93 25.84
N GLY A 41 13.69 -6.97 24.98
CA GLY A 41 14.59 -7.22 23.87
C GLY A 41 13.91 -7.52 22.54
N ASN A 42 12.56 -7.44 22.47
CA ASN A 42 11.87 -7.54 21.19
C ASN A 42 12.02 -6.27 20.38
N VAL A 43 11.97 -6.43 19.06
CA VAL A 43 12.06 -5.31 18.11
C VAL A 43 10.93 -5.41 17.10
N GLY A 44 10.14 -4.35 17.00
CA GLY A 44 9.17 -4.17 15.93
C GLY A 44 9.67 -3.13 14.93
N CYS A 45 9.44 -3.37 13.65
CA CYS A 45 9.89 -2.50 12.55
C CYS A 45 8.69 -2.00 11.75
N GLY A 46 8.72 -0.74 11.32
CA GLY A 46 7.75 -0.17 10.40
C GLY A 46 8.43 0.75 9.39
N ALA A 47 7.85 0.91 8.22
CA ALA A 47 8.39 1.76 7.18
C ALA A 47 7.46 2.94 6.89
N CYS A 48 8.04 4.14 6.77
CA CYS A 48 7.37 5.33 6.29
C CYS A 48 7.59 5.47 4.79
N SER A 49 6.55 5.27 4.00
CA SER A 49 6.61 5.26 2.54
C SER A 49 6.36 6.64 1.89
N ALA A 50 6.43 7.73 2.66
CA ALA A 50 6.30 9.09 2.13
C ALA A 50 7.41 9.37 1.10
N PHE A 51 7.03 9.90 -0.07
CA PHE A 51 7.97 10.24 -1.12
C PHE A 51 8.76 11.51 -0.79
N TRP A 52 9.88 11.71 -1.46
CA TRP A 52 10.69 12.92 -1.29
C TRP A 52 10.00 14.20 -1.80
N ARG A 53 8.98 14.08 -2.66
CA ARG A 53 8.12 15.17 -3.16
C ARG A 53 6.65 14.88 -2.87
N PRO A 54 5.82 15.91 -2.62
CA PRO A 54 4.40 15.75 -2.33
C PRO A 54 3.55 15.57 -3.61
N TRP A 55 3.86 14.58 -4.43
CA TRP A 55 3.16 14.30 -5.69
C TRP A 55 2.08 13.22 -5.59
N TYR A 56 2.11 12.40 -4.54
CA TYR A 56 1.08 11.40 -4.26
C TYR A 56 0.06 11.93 -3.25
N ASN A 57 0.54 12.48 -2.16
CA ASN A 57 -0.24 13.21 -1.15
C ASN A 57 0.63 14.35 -0.59
N GLU A 58 0.16 15.05 0.45
CA GLU A 58 0.84 16.18 1.07
C GLU A 58 2.12 15.81 1.85
N GLU A 59 2.32 14.53 2.20
CA GLU A 59 3.47 14.13 2.99
C GLU A 59 4.74 13.99 2.15
N THR A 60 5.86 14.38 2.75
CA THR A 60 7.20 14.17 2.20
C THR A 60 8.07 13.41 3.19
N THR A 61 9.13 12.76 2.71
CA THR A 61 10.09 12.03 3.57
C THR A 61 10.57 12.90 4.73
N GLU A 62 10.96 14.14 4.47
CA GLU A 62 11.44 15.07 5.52
C GLU A 62 10.34 15.49 6.49
N GLY A 63 9.13 15.81 5.97
CA GLY A 63 7.99 16.18 6.81
C GLY A 63 7.57 15.03 7.72
N ALA A 64 7.52 13.81 7.18
CA ALA A 64 7.21 12.62 7.96
C ALA A 64 8.27 12.33 9.03
N LEU A 65 9.57 12.44 8.69
CA LEU A 65 10.68 12.32 9.67
C LEU A 65 10.54 13.33 10.80
N PHE A 66 10.19 14.58 10.48
CA PHE A 66 9.94 15.61 11.49
C PHE A 66 8.81 15.19 12.44
N VAL A 67 7.68 14.74 11.90
CA VAL A 67 6.53 14.30 12.73
C VAL A 67 6.87 13.08 13.58
N ILE A 68 7.61 12.12 13.04
CA ILE A 68 8.03 10.94 13.81
C ILE A 68 8.93 11.36 14.98
N LYS A 69 9.95 12.17 14.73
CA LYS A 69 10.95 12.55 15.74
C LYS A 69 10.38 13.48 16.80
N GLU A 70 9.64 14.50 16.41
CA GLU A 70 9.22 15.58 17.31
C GLU A 70 7.91 15.31 18.04
N PHE A 71 7.07 14.40 17.52
CA PHE A 71 5.74 14.15 18.09
C PHE A 71 5.49 12.67 18.41
N LEU A 72 5.76 11.74 17.50
CA LEU A 72 5.44 10.33 17.74
C LEU A 72 6.42 9.68 18.72
N VAL A 73 7.72 9.92 18.60
CA VAL A 73 8.72 9.39 19.54
C VAL A 73 8.51 9.91 20.96
N PRO A 74 8.33 11.22 21.21
CA PRO A 74 7.96 11.71 22.54
C PRO A 74 6.67 11.06 23.07
N SER A 75 5.62 10.95 22.24
CA SER A 75 4.37 10.33 22.64
C SER A 75 4.52 8.86 23.06
N LEU A 76 5.41 8.09 22.39
CA LEU A 76 5.73 6.70 22.78
C LEU A 76 6.37 6.64 24.19
N PHE A 77 7.29 7.54 24.48
CA PHE A 77 7.95 7.57 25.78
C PHE A 77 7.04 8.08 26.89
N ASP A 78 6.20 9.10 26.61
CA ASP A 78 5.26 9.67 27.56
C ASP A 78 4.11 8.70 27.88
N ALA A 79 3.68 7.89 26.92
CA ALA A 79 2.66 6.86 27.10
C ALA A 79 3.04 5.84 28.19
N GLY A 80 4.34 5.61 28.41
CA GLY A 80 4.82 4.66 29.41
C GLY A 80 4.49 3.22 29.04
N ASP A 81 3.74 2.54 29.91
CA ASP A 81 3.23 1.19 29.61
C ASP A 81 1.79 1.27 29.12
N PHE A 82 1.55 0.84 27.90
CA PHE A 82 0.23 0.85 27.27
C PHE A 82 -0.19 -0.54 26.78
N LYS A 83 -1.49 -0.75 26.66
CA LYS A 83 -2.09 -2.07 26.48
C LYS A 83 -1.79 -2.73 25.15
N ASP A 84 -2.00 -2.00 24.05
CA ASP A 84 -1.95 -2.53 22.69
C ASP A 84 -1.73 -1.39 21.66
N PRO A 85 -1.42 -1.73 20.38
CA PRO A 85 -1.24 -0.73 19.34
C PRO A 85 -2.47 0.15 19.11
N GLU A 86 -3.69 -0.38 19.28
CA GLU A 86 -4.94 0.35 19.04
C GLU A 86 -5.09 1.51 20.02
N TRP A 87 -4.72 1.28 21.29
CA TRP A 87 -4.69 2.34 22.29
C TRP A 87 -3.75 3.49 21.89
N PHE A 88 -2.54 3.17 21.43
CA PHE A 88 -1.57 4.20 21.01
C PHE A 88 -2.04 4.95 19.76
N PHE A 89 -2.63 4.25 18.81
CA PHE A 89 -3.20 4.85 17.60
C PHE A 89 -4.26 5.89 17.96
N ASP A 90 -5.19 5.56 18.85
CA ASP A 90 -6.25 6.48 19.30
C ASP A 90 -5.68 7.60 20.18
N HIS A 91 -4.71 7.33 21.04
CA HIS A 91 -4.01 8.30 21.88
C HIS A 91 -3.31 9.39 21.06
N THR A 92 -2.77 9.05 19.88
CA THR A 92 -2.09 9.98 18.96
C THR A 92 -3.03 10.57 17.89
N SER A 93 -4.34 10.43 18.03
CA SER A 93 -5.34 10.91 17.05
C SER A 93 -5.39 12.43 16.89
N TRP A 94 -4.83 13.19 17.84
CA TRP A 94 -4.65 14.64 17.77
C TRP A 94 -3.66 15.06 16.67
N ILE A 95 -2.74 14.17 16.22
CA ILE A 95 -1.86 14.38 15.07
C ILE A 95 -2.73 14.26 13.82
N ARG A 96 -3.12 15.41 13.27
CA ARG A 96 -3.98 15.46 12.09
C ARG A 96 -3.18 15.13 10.83
N ARG A 97 -3.80 14.35 9.93
CA ARG A 97 -3.15 13.87 8.70
C ARG A 97 -1.82 13.17 9.03
N ASN A 98 -0.73 13.46 8.33
CA ASN A 98 0.58 12.83 8.57
C ASN A 98 0.47 11.31 8.74
N ARG A 99 -0.30 10.69 7.86
CA ARG A 99 -0.73 9.30 7.98
C ARG A 99 0.42 8.33 7.73
N MET A 100 1.31 8.66 6.77
CA MET A 100 2.46 7.81 6.49
C MET A 100 3.47 7.81 7.63
N ALA A 101 3.64 8.96 8.30
CA ALA A 101 4.42 9.03 9.53
C ALA A 101 3.80 8.16 10.63
N ARG A 102 2.47 8.26 10.84
CA ARG A 102 1.74 7.45 11.84
C ARG A 102 1.78 5.96 11.49
N ALA A 103 1.62 5.61 10.21
CA ALA A 103 1.64 4.23 9.75
C ALA A 103 2.96 3.52 10.09
N SER A 104 4.10 4.21 9.99
CA SER A 104 5.39 3.61 10.31
C SER A 104 5.50 3.20 11.78
N VAL A 105 4.94 3.99 12.69
CA VAL A 105 4.93 3.66 14.12
C VAL A 105 3.87 2.61 14.43
N ASP A 106 2.66 2.73 13.86
CA ASP A 106 1.58 1.75 14.03
C ASP A 106 2.02 0.33 13.57
N CYS A 107 2.64 0.23 12.40
CA CYS A 107 3.18 -1.04 11.88
C CYS A 107 4.25 -1.62 12.82
N ALA A 108 5.20 -0.79 13.27
CA ALA A 108 6.24 -1.23 14.20
C ALA A 108 5.66 -1.70 15.54
N LEU A 109 4.61 -1.05 16.03
CA LEU A 109 3.90 -1.46 17.26
C LEU A 109 3.17 -2.78 17.06
N TRP A 110 2.52 -3.00 15.91
CA TRP A 110 1.83 -4.27 15.63
C TRP A 110 2.80 -5.44 15.51
N GLU A 111 3.95 -5.24 14.87
CA GLU A 111 4.98 -6.27 14.82
C GLU A 111 5.51 -6.59 16.21
N LEU A 112 5.83 -5.56 17.02
CA LEU A 112 6.29 -5.73 18.39
C LEU A 112 5.25 -6.49 19.24
N TYR A 113 3.99 -6.06 19.19
CA TYR A 113 2.88 -6.69 19.91
C TYR A 113 2.69 -8.16 19.52
N SER A 114 2.79 -8.45 18.23
CA SER A 114 2.67 -9.83 17.74
C SER A 114 3.82 -10.71 18.20
N LYS A 115 5.03 -10.14 18.31
CA LYS A 115 6.21 -10.81 18.89
C LYS A 115 6.04 -11.06 20.39
N GLU A 116 5.53 -10.08 21.16
CA GLU A 116 5.18 -10.25 22.59
C GLU A 116 4.15 -11.37 22.78
N LEU A 117 3.16 -11.49 21.89
CA LEU A 117 2.16 -12.56 21.93
C LEU A 117 2.70 -13.92 21.44
N GLY A 118 3.85 -13.96 20.81
CA GLY A 118 4.42 -15.17 20.21
C GLY A 118 3.65 -15.71 19.01
N ILE A 119 2.90 -14.85 18.28
CA ILE A 119 2.08 -15.24 17.13
C ILE A 119 2.40 -14.40 15.89
N PRO A 120 2.11 -14.92 14.67
CA PRO A 120 2.21 -14.13 13.46
C PRO A 120 1.33 -12.88 13.47
N GLU A 121 1.81 -11.78 12.92
CA GLU A 121 1.08 -10.51 12.86
C GLU A 121 -0.27 -10.65 12.15
N TYR A 122 -0.34 -11.43 11.07
CA TYR A 122 -1.61 -11.64 10.39
C TYR A 122 -2.67 -12.29 11.28
N LYS A 123 -2.27 -13.19 12.22
CA LYS A 123 -3.19 -13.78 13.20
C LYS A 123 -3.59 -12.75 14.25
N ALA A 124 -2.66 -11.93 14.73
CA ALA A 124 -2.94 -10.85 15.68
C ALA A 124 -3.92 -9.83 15.10
N LEU A 125 -3.85 -9.54 13.82
CA LEU A 125 -4.76 -8.65 13.09
C LEU A 125 -6.15 -9.27 12.85
N GLY A 126 -6.31 -10.59 12.98
CA GLY A 126 -7.54 -11.33 12.66
C GLY A 126 -7.62 -11.83 11.22
N GLY A 127 -6.47 -12.11 10.61
CA GLY A 127 -6.38 -12.73 9.29
C GLY A 127 -7.02 -14.12 9.25
N VAL A 128 -7.66 -14.43 8.13
CA VAL A 128 -8.43 -15.68 7.94
C VAL A 128 -7.75 -16.66 6.98
N ARG A 129 -6.58 -16.29 6.49
CA ARG A 129 -5.77 -17.10 5.57
C ARG A 129 -4.29 -16.84 5.81
N ASN A 130 -3.44 -17.70 5.31
CA ASN A 130 -1.97 -17.60 5.43
C ASN A 130 -1.28 -17.47 4.07
N GLU A 131 -2.05 -17.22 3.02
CA GLU A 131 -1.56 -16.92 1.67
C GLU A 131 -2.34 -15.74 1.09
N ILE A 132 -1.69 -15.00 0.19
CA ILE A 132 -2.29 -13.89 -0.56
C ILE A 132 -2.03 -14.06 -2.05
N GLU A 133 -2.91 -13.49 -2.87
CA GLU A 133 -2.69 -13.39 -4.32
C GLU A 133 -2.05 -12.05 -4.67
N ALA A 134 -0.99 -12.11 -5.49
CA ALA A 134 -0.31 -10.94 -6.04
C ALA A 134 -0.85 -10.60 -7.42
N GLY A 135 -1.10 -9.33 -7.66
CA GLY A 135 -1.28 -8.77 -8.99
C GLY A 135 -0.05 -7.98 -9.42
N VAL A 136 0.04 -7.65 -10.69
CA VAL A 136 1.12 -6.81 -11.21
C VAL A 136 0.60 -5.43 -11.59
N SER A 137 1.35 -4.40 -11.20
CA SER A 137 1.13 -3.00 -11.60
C SER A 137 2.19 -2.60 -12.63
N LEU A 138 1.74 -2.11 -13.78
CA LEU A 138 2.57 -1.70 -14.90
C LEU A 138 2.53 -0.18 -15.05
N GLY A 139 3.71 0.41 -15.21
CA GLY A 139 3.85 1.83 -15.54
C GLY A 139 3.35 2.12 -16.95
N ILE A 140 3.31 3.42 -17.29
CA ILE A 140 2.93 3.88 -18.64
C ILE A 140 4.06 3.53 -19.60
N GLU A 141 3.71 2.77 -20.63
CA GLU A 141 4.61 2.43 -21.74
C GLU A 141 4.43 3.39 -22.92
N ASP A 142 5.50 3.62 -23.71
CA ASP A 142 5.48 4.58 -24.81
C ASP A 142 4.57 4.14 -25.97
N THR A 143 4.37 2.82 -26.15
CA THR A 143 3.56 2.25 -27.23
C THR A 143 2.74 1.07 -26.77
N PRO A 144 1.58 0.78 -27.40
CA PRO A 144 0.80 -0.43 -27.11
C PRO A 144 1.62 -1.72 -27.23
N ASP A 145 2.49 -1.85 -28.23
CA ASP A 145 3.31 -3.05 -28.44
C ASP A 145 4.27 -3.32 -27.28
N LYS A 146 4.84 -2.25 -26.69
CA LYS A 146 5.67 -2.40 -25.49
C LYS A 146 4.85 -2.86 -24.31
N LEU A 147 3.64 -2.30 -24.12
CA LEU A 147 2.72 -2.72 -23.07
C LEU A 147 2.34 -4.19 -23.22
N LEU A 148 1.98 -4.65 -24.43
CA LEU A 148 1.64 -6.05 -24.68
C LEU A 148 2.80 -7.00 -24.30
N LYS A 149 4.02 -6.70 -24.71
CA LYS A 149 5.22 -7.49 -24.33
C LYS A 149 5.46 -7.49 -22.82
N THR A 150 5.21 -6.37 -22.16
CA THR A 150 5.36 -6.27 -20.70
C THR A 150 4.31 -7.09 -19.98
N ILE A 151 3.06 -7.08 -20.45
CA ILE A 151 1.96 -7.92 -19.92
C ILE A 151 2.31 -9.40 -20.10
N GLU A 152 2.67 -9.82 -21.32
CA GLU A 152 3.04 -11.21 -21.62
C GLU A 152 4.14 -11.72 -20.69
N LYS A 153 5.21 -10.91 -20.48
CA LYS A 153 6.30 -11.23 -19.56
C LYS A 153 5.79 -11.57 -18.16
N TYR A 154 4.89 -10.75 -17.59
CA TYR A 154 4.38 -10.97 -16.23
C TYR A 154 3.34 -12.08 -16.15
N MET A 155 2.52 -12.25 -17.17
CA MET A 155 1.61 -13.41 -17.26
C MET A 155 2.41 -14.73 -17.28
N ASN A 156 3.53 -14.77 -18.01
CA ASN A 156 4.43 -15.93 -18.03
C ASN A 156 5.11 -16.19 -16.67
N GLN A 157 5.16 -15.19 -15.77
CA GLN A 157 5.60 -15.36 -14.38
C GLN A 157 4.48 -15.84 -13.44
N GLY A 158 3.25 -16.00 -13.95
CA GLY A 158 2.11 -16.49 -13.20
C GLY A 158 1.10 -15.41 -12.75
N TYR A 159 1.38 -14.12 -12.95
CA TYR A 159 0.43 -13.05 -12.62
C TYR A 159 -0.86 -13.17 -13.44
N ARG A 160 -2.01 -13.03 -12.77
CA ARG A 160 -3.33 -13.13 -13.40
C ARG A 160 -4.07 -11.81 -13.45
N ARG A 161 -3.91 -10.95 -12.42
CA ARG A 161 -4.45 -9.60 -12.41
C ARG A 161 -3.39 -8.62 -12.90
N VAL A 162 -3.72 -7.88 -13.95
CA VAL A 162 -2.86 -6.86 -14.57
C VAL A 162 -3.48 -5.49 -14.36
N LYS A 163 -2.73 -4.58 -13.71
CA LYS A 163 -3.07 -3.17 -13.56
C LYS A 163 -2.23 -2.34 -14.53
N CYS A 164 -2.89 -1.58 -15.41
CA CYS A 164 -2.25 -0.67 -16.34
C CYS A 164 -2.46 0.78 -15.90
N LYS A 165 -1.38 1.55 -15.77
CA LYS A 165 -1.48 3.00 -15.56
C LYS A 165 -1.99 3.66 -16.84
N ILE A 166 -2.95 4.58 -16.69
CA ILE A 166 -3.51 5.38 -17.79
C ILE A 166 -3.38 6.88 -17.50
N LYS A 167 -3.40 7.66 -18.56
CA LYS A 167 -3.53 9.12 -18.54
C LYS A 167 -4.05 9.58 -19.91
N PRO A 168 -4.52 10.83 -20.06
CA PRO A 168 -4.94 11.35 -21.37
C PRO A 168 -3.95 11.06 -22.48
N GLY A 169 -4.44 10.39 -23.56
CA GLY A 169 -3.63 9.95 -24.71
C GLY A 169 -2.90 8.60 -24.54
N TYR A 170 -2.93 8.00 -23.34
CA TYR A 170 -2.38 6.68 -23.03
C TYR A 170 -3.43 5.82 -22.31
N ASP A 171 -4.58 5.64 -22.93
CA ASP A 171 -5.79 5.12 -22.31
C ASP A 171 -6.54 4.11 -23.22
N ILE A 172 -7.70 4.50 -23.76
CA ILE A 172 -8.61 3.59 -24.44
C ILE A 172 -7.97 2.77 -25.57
N GLN A 173 -7.03 3.37 -26.33
CA GLN A 173 -6.39 2.67 -27.46
C GLN A 173 -5.46 1.56 -26.95
N TYR A 174 -4.74 1.81 -25.85
CA TYR A 174 -3.89 0.83 -25.19
C TYR A 174 -4.73 -0.33 -24.64
N MET A 175 -5.84 -0.02 -23.97
CA MET A 175 -6.70 -1.03 -23.38
C MET A 175 -7.44 -1.88 -24.43
N ARG A 176 -7.85 -1.28 -25.55
CA ARG A 176 -8.37 -2.01 -26.71
C ARG A 176 -7.34 -2.99 -27.28
N ALA A 177 -6.06 -2.56 -27.39
CA ALA A 177 -4.98 -3.44 -27.84
C ALA A 177 -4.76 -4.61 -26.85
N VAL A 178 -4.79 -4.35 -25.55
CA VAL A 178 -4.67 -5.40 -24.51
C VAL A 178 -5.82 -6.40 -24.61
N ARG A 179 -7.07 -5.93 -24.72
CA ARG A 179 -8.24 -6.83 -24.86
C ARG A 179 -8.21 -7.66 -26.14
N LYS A 180 -7.76 -7.06 -27.24
CA LYS A 180 -7.60 -7.77 -28.51
C LYS A 180 -6.60 -8.91 -28.41
N GLU A 181 -5.48 -8.70 -27.72
CA GLU A 181 -4.37 -9.67 -27.62
C GLU A 181 -4.63 -10.75 -26.58
N PHE A 182 -5.09 -10.37 -25.38
CA PHE A 182 -5.14 -11.27 -24.23
C PHE A 182 -6.55 -11.72 -23.83
N GLY A 183 -7.60 -11.27 -24.54
CA GLY A 183 -8.97 -11.67 -24.22
C GLY A 183 -9.40 -11.29 -22.80
N ASP A 184 -9.99 -12.22 -22.07
CA ASP A 184 -10.66 -12.02 -20.78
C ASP A 184 -9.73 -12.09 -19.56
N ILE A 185 -8.51 -11.56 -19.66
CA ILE A 185 -7.65 -11.44 -18.48
C ILE A 185 -8.25 -10.50 -17.43
N MET A 186 -7.91 -10.67 -16.15
CA MET A 186 -8.27 -9.72 -15.10
C MET A 186 -7.50 -8.41 -15.28
N LEU A 187 -8.05 -7.54 -16.14
CA LEU A 187 -7.49 -6.24 -16.50
C LEU A 187 -8.16 -5.14 -15.70
N MET A 188 -7.37 -4.28 -15.10
CA MET A 188 -7.82 -3.03 -14.49
C MET A 188 -6.96 -1.86 -14.93
N VAL A 189 -7.49 -0.66 -14.80
CA VAL A 189 -6.77 0.58 -15.09
C VAL A 189 -6.66 1.44 -13.85
N ASP A 190 -5.57 2.22 -13.77
CA ASP A 190 -5.31 3.17 -12.70
C ASP A 190 -4.94 4.52 -13.31
N ALA A 191 -5.79 5.50 -13.07
CA ALA A 191 -5.68 6.84 -13.62
C ALA A 191 -4.86 7.80 -12.73
N ASN A 192 -4.66 7.47 -11.45
CA ASN A 192 -4.01 8.35 -10.47
C ASN A 192 -4.49 9.81 -10.60
N SER A 193 -5.80 10.02 -10.57
CA SER A 193 -6.46 11.35 -10.59
C SER A 193 -6.23 12.16 -11.88
N ALA A 194 -5.97 11.52 -13.02
CA ALA A 194 -5.58 12.23 -14.24
C ALA A 194 -6.75 12.79 -15.06
N TYR A 195 -7.99 12.53 -14.67
CA TYR A 195 -9.19 12.91 -15.44
C TYR A 195 -10.17 13.75 -14.61
N THR A 196 -11.22 14.21 -15.29
CA THR A 196 -12.32 14.99 -14.73
C THR A 196 -13.68 14.44 -15.21
N LEU A 197 -14.80 14.93 -14.70
CA LEU A 197 -16.13 14.56 -15.22
C LEU A 197 -16.34 14.93 -16.71
N ASN A 198 -15.53 15.83 -17.28
CA ASN A 198 -15.60 16.12 -18.70
C ASN A 198 -15.15 14.92 -19.58
N ASP A 199 -14.45 13.95 -18.96
CA ASP A 199 -13.96 12.75 -19.63
C ASP A 199 -14.94 11.56 -19.51
N ILE A 200 -16.18 11.79 -19.06
CA ILE A 200 -17.19 10.75 -18.80
C ILE A 200 -17.45 9.86 -20.02
N ASP A 201 -17.39 10.41 -21.23
CA ASP A 201 -17.64 9.66 -22.45
C ASP A 201 -16.49 8.68 -22.75
N LEU A 202 -15.25 9.02 -22.41
CA LEU A 202 -14.12 8.10 -22.45
C LEU A 202 -14.33 6.91 -21.49
N PHE A 203 -14.82 7.18 -20.28
CA PHE A 203 -15.09 6.11 -19.31
C PHE A 203 -16.26 5.22 -19.72
N LYS A 204 -17.27 5.74 -20.42
CA LYS A 204 -18.33 4.91 -21.07
C LYS A 204 -17.75 4.02 -22.16
N GLU A 205 -16.77 4.49 -22.96
CA GLU A 205 -16.05 3.64 -23.91
C GLU A 205 -15.23 2.55 -23.22
N MET A 206 -14.56 2.88 -22.10
CA MET A 206 -13.83 1.91 -21.29
C MET A 206 -14.74 0.88 -20.62
N ASP A 207 -15.97 1.25 -20.30
CA ASP A 207 -16.99 0.36 -19.71
C ASP A 207 -17.30 -0.86 -20.59
N GLU A 208 -17.16 -0.73 -21.91
CA GLU A 208 -17.35 -1.81 -22.87
C GLU A 208 -16.18 -2.82 -22.92
N LEU A 209 -15.06 -2.52 -22.24
CA LEU A 209 -13.87 -3.38 -22.26
C LEU A 209 -13.90 -4.49 -21.18
N GLY A 210 -14.94 -4.57 -20.36
CA GLY A 210 -15.03 -5.57 -19.30
C GLY A 210 -13.89 -5.48 -18.30
N LEU A 211 -13.51 -4.26 -17.89
CA LEU A 211 -12.47 -4.03 -16.89
C LEU A 211 -12.95 -4.53 -15.53
N LEU A 212 -12.03 -5.07 -14.74
CA LEU A 212 -12.27 -5.47 -13.36
C LEU A 212 -12.67 -4.27 -12.50
N MET A 213 -11.99 -3.15 -12.70
CA MET A 213 -12.23 -1.86 -12.03
C MET A 213 -11.47 -0.73 -12.75
N ILE A 214 -11.93 0.51 -12.50
CA ILE A 214 -11.24 1.75 -12.84
C ILE A 214 -10.81 2.41 -11.53
N GLU A 215 -9.49 2.51 -11.29
CA GLU A 215 -8.93 3.05 -10.05
C GLU A 215 -8.69 4.56 -10.17
N GLN A 216 -9.15 5.30 -9.18
CA GLN A 216 -9.00 6.74 -8.95
C GLN A 216 -9.02 7.59 -10.23
N PRO A 217 -10.14 7.60 -10.97
CA PRO A 217 -10.24 8.36 -12.21
C PRO A 217 -10.18 9.88 -12.01
N LEU A 218 -10.83 10.41 -10.96
CA LEU A 218 -10.96 11.85 -10.70
C LEU A 218 -10.00 12.31 -9.59
N ALA A 219 -10.08 13.58 -9.21
CA ALA A 219 -9.21 14.20 -8.22
C ALA A 219 -9.09 13.42 -6.91
N SER A 220 -7.92 13.49 -6.27
CA SER A 220 -7.59 12.72 -5.08
C SER A 220 -8.40 13.11 -3.84
N ASP A 221 -8.89 14.34 -3.76
CA ASP A 221 -9.72 14.86 -2.67
C ASP A 221 -11.23 14.82 -2.99
N ASP A 222 -11.60 14.26 -4.14
CA ASP A 222 -12.97 14.21 -4.60
C ASP A 222 -13.62 12.83 -4.32
N ILE A 223 -14.66 12.85 -3.52
CA ILE A 223 -15.57 11.71 -3.32
C ILE A 223 -16.90 11.97 -4.06
N VAL A 224 -17.27 13.24 -4.24
CA VAL A 224 -18.60 13.61 -4.71
C VAL A 224 -18.78 13.36 -6.21
N ASP A 225 -17.86 13.81 -7.04
CA ASP A 225 -17.97 13.65 -8.49
C ASP A 225 -17.76 12.19 -8.93
N HIS A 226 -17.01 11.41 -8.17
CA HIS A 226 -16.92 9.96 -8.38
C HIS A 226 -18.29 9.26 -8.32
N ARG A 227 -19.24 9.75 -7.52
CA ARG A 227 -20.62 9.27 -7.49
C ARG A 227 -21.30 9.43 -8.85
N HIS A 228 -21.09 10.57 -9.50
CA HIS A 228 -21.71 10.85 -10.81
C HIS A 228 -21.12 9.95 -11.89
N LEU A 229 -19.80 9.75 -11.86
CA LEU A 229 -19.14 8.84 -12.78
C LEU A 229 -19.59 7.38 -12.54
N GLN A 230 -19.60 6.91 -11.28
CA GLN A 230 -20.04 5.53 -10.97
C GLN A 230 -21.49 5.28 -11.38
N ALA A 231 -22.35 6.28 -11.31
CA ALA A 231 -23.74 6.16 -11.76
C ALA A 231 -23.87 6.06 -13.29
N ALA A 232 -22.88 6.54 -14.04
CA ALA A 232 -22.88 6.55 -15.50
C ALA A 232 -22.25 5.31 -16.16
N ILE A 233 -21.52 4.48 -15.39
CA ILE A 233 -20.81 3.29 -15.88
C ILE A 233 -21.12 2.07 -15.02
N LYS A 234 -20.99 0.87 -15.62
CA LYS A 234 -21.19 -0.43 -14.93
C LYS A 234 -19.91 -0.88 -14.26
N THR A 235 -18.75 -0.64 -14.87
CA THR A 235 -17.45 -0.97 -14.32
C THR A 235 -17.28 -0.37 -12.93
N PRO A 236 -16.88 -1.15 -11.91
CA PRO A 236 -16.67 -0.63 -10.58
C PRO A 236 -15.58 0.44 -10.55
N ILE A 237 -15.88 1.60 -9.96
CA ILE A 237 -14.86 2.55 -9.55
C ILE A 237 -14.20 2.02 -8.29
N CYS A 238 -12.88 2.04 -8.27
CA CYS A 238 -12.05 1.76 -7.12
C CYS A 238 -11.42 3.06 -6.62
N LEU A 239 -11.70 3.46 -5.38
CA LEU A 239 -11.06 4.63 -4.78
C LEU A 239 -9.75 4.23 -4.09
N ASP A 240 -8.70 5.01 -4.38
CA ASP A 240 -7.37 4.94 -3.81
C ASP A 240 -7.10 6.22 -3.01
N GLU A 241 -6.58 7.25 -3.66
CA GLU A 241 -6.12 8.50 -3.03
C GLU A 241 -7.21 9.24 -2.25
N SER A 242 -8.49 9.06 -2.60
CA SER A 242 -9.62 9.70 -1.90
C SER A 242 -9.97 9.04 -0.56
N ILE A 243 -9.38 7.89 -0.22
CA ILE A 243 -9.71 7.15 1.01
C ILE A 243 -8.52 7.16 1.97
N ASP A 244 -8.50 8.14 2.83
CA ASP A 244 -7.48 8.31 3.88
C ASP A 244 -7.91 7.77 5.25
N SER A 245 -9.21 7.54 5.46
CA SER A 245 -9.76 7.14 6.75
C SER A 245 -11.01 6.29 6.60
N VAL A 246 -11.42 5.66 7.72
CA VAL A 246 -12.71 4.95 7.81
C VAL A 246 -13.90 5.88 7.55
N ASP A 247 -13.78 7.16 7.91
CA ASP A 247 -14.81 8.15 7.65
C ASP A 247 -14.93 8.51 6.15
N ASP A 248 -13.80 8.59 5.43
CA ASP A 248 -13.82 8.79 3.98
C ASP A 248 -14.42 7.58 3.28
N ALA A 249 -14.04 6.37 3.69
CA ALA A 249 -14.63 5.13 3.18
C ALA A 249 -16.15 5.10 3.42
N ARG A 250 -16.61 5.45 4.63
CA ARG A 250 -18.05 5.53 4.96
C ARG A 250 -18.77 6.50 4.03
N ARG A 251 -18.24 7.73 3.88
CA ARG A 251 -18.83 8.77 3.01
C ARG A 251 -18.89 8.31 1.54
N ALA A 252 -17.80 7.75 1.03
CA ALA A 252 -17.74 7.24 -0.35
C ALA A 252 -18.79 6.15 -0.61
N ILE A 253 -18.94 5.21 0.33
CA ILE A 253 -19.92 4.13 0.25
C ILE A 253 -21.35 4.67 0.34
N GLU A 254 -21.64 5.56 1.30
CA GLU A 254 -22.98 6.16 1.47
C GLU A 254 -23.41 7.00 0.26
N LEU A 255 -22.46 7.66 -0.40
CA LEU A 255 -22.71 8.42 -1.62
C LEU A 255 -22.83 7.53 -2.86
N GLY A 256 -22.36 6.27 -2.81
CA GLY A 256 -22.28 5.39 -3.98
C GLY A 256 -21.16 5.78 -4.95
N SER A 257 -20.08 6.37 -4.44
CA SER A 257 -18.96 6.89 -5.24
C SER A 257 -18.02 5.79 -5.73
N CYS A 258 -18.05 4.62 -5.09
CA CYS A 258 -17.25 3.47 -5.46
C CYS A 258 -17.94 2.15 -5.12
N ARG A 259 -17.43 1.08 -5.72
CA ARG A 259 -17.82 -0.31 -5.40
C ARG A 259 -16.64 -1.15 -4.93
N ILE A 260 -15.43 -0.60 -5.00
CA ILE A 260 -14.18 -1.22 -4.56
C ILE A 260 -13.32 -0.14 -3.88
N ILE A 261 -12.53 -0.55 -2.88
CA ILE A 261 -11.56 0.33 -2.22
C ILE A 261 -10.18 -0.31 -2.28
N ASN A 262 -9.21 0.44 -2.79
CA ASN A 262 -7.80 0.16 -2.63
C ASN A 262 -7.35 0.68 -1.27
N ILE A 263 -6.94 -0.21 -0.37
CA ILE A 263 -6.42 0.17 0.94
C ILE A 263 -4.90 0.07 0.92
N LYS A 264 -4.22 1.20 1.10
CA LYS A 264 -2.77 1.25 1.28
C LYS A 264 -2.47 1.57 2.74
N VAL A 265 -1.83 0.64 3.44
CA VAL A 265 -1.52 0.76 4.88
C VAL A 265 -0.84 2.08 5.20
N ALA A 266 0.16 2.47 4.40
CA ALA A 266 0.88 3.73 4.60
C ALA A 266 -0.04 4.95 4.46
N ARG A 267 -0.89 5.00 3.40
CA ARG A 267 -1.78 6.14 3.14
C ARG A 267 -2.83 6.32 4.22
N VAL A 268 -3.43 5.23 4.70
CA VAL A 268 -4.53 5.32 5.66
C VAL A 268 -4.08 5.51 7.12
N GLY A 269 -2.76 5.43 7.38
CA GLY A 269 -2.22 5.71 8.71
C GLY A 269 -1.91 4.47 9.55
N GLY A 270 -1.89 3.28 8.96
CA GLY A 270 -1.45 2.05 9.60
C GLY A 270 -2.43 0.89 9.48
N LEU A 271 -2.09 -0.21 10.13
CA LEU A 271 -2.84 -1.47 10.11
C LEU A 271 -4.20 -1.36 10.79
N ILE A 272 -4.31 -0.56 11.85
CA ILE A 272 -5.58 -0.35 12.57
C ILE A 272 -6.60 0.30 11.66
N GLU A 273 -6.26 1.40 11.01
CA GLU A 273 -7.16 2.10 10.12
C GLU A 273 -7.51 1.24 8.90
N ALA A 274 -6.52 0.54 8.33
CA ALA A 274 -6.75 -0.41 7.24
C ALA A 274 -7.74 -1.51 7.65
N ARG A 275 -7.62 -2.05 8.88
CA ARG A 275 -8.55 -3.04 9.45
C ARG A 275 -9.95 -2.46 9.64
N ARG A 276 -10.06 -1.22 10.12
CA ARG A 276 -11.34 -0.52 10.30
C ARG A 276 -12.03 -0.27 8.97
N ILE A 277 -11.30 0.20 7.95
CA ILE A 277 -11.82 0.47 6.61
C ILE A 277 -12.34 -0.80 5.95
N GLN A 278 -11.53 -1.86 5.87
CA GLN A 278 -11.94 -3.11 5.19
C GLN A 278 -13.15 -3.76 5.86
N LYS A 279 -13.24 -3.69 7.21
CA LYS A 279 -14.39 -4.20 7.95
C LYS A 279 -15.66 -3.43 7.59
N LEU A 280 -15.63 -2.10 7.72
CA LEU A 280 -16.76 -1.24 7.38
C LEU A 280 -17.22 -1.45 5.93
N ALA A 281 -16.28 -1.44 4.99
CA ALA A 281 -16.57 -1.61 3.57
C ALA A 281 -17.17 -2.98 3.26
N GLY A 282 -16.59 -4.05 3.80
CA GLY A 282 -17.05 -5.42 3.60
C GLY A 282 -18.45 -5.67 4.17
N GLU A 283 -18.77 -5.12 5.34
CA GLU A 283 -20.11 -5.18 5.95
C GLU A 283 -21.17 -4.45 5.10
N LYS A 284 -20.75 -3.52 4.24
CA LYS A 284 -21.59 -2.81 3.27
C LYS A 284 -21.54 -3.40 1.86
N GLY A 285 -20.89 -4.54 1.66
CA GLY A 285 -20.77 -5.22 0.36
C GLY A 285 -19.75 -4.58 -0.59
N VAL A 286 -18.92 -3.66 -0.11
CA VAL A 286 -17.81 -3.06 -0.85
C VAL A 286 -16.52 -3.78 -0.45
N TYR A 287 -15.92 -4.50 -1.40
CA TYR A 287 -14.70 -5.27 -1.14
C TYR A 287 -13.45 -4.47 -1.40
N SER A 288 -12.35 -4.95 -0.84
CA SER A 288 -11.07 -4.25 -0.87
C SER A 288 -9.95 -5.13 -1.43
N TRP A 289 -8.84 -4.49 -1.73
CA TRP A 289 -7.56 -5.11 -2.00
C TRP A 289 -6.45 -4.21 -1.44
N CYS A 290 -5.27 -4.78 -1.18
CA CYS A 290 -4.15 -4.04 -0.65
C CYS A 290 -3.29 -3.49 -1.79
N GLY A 291 -3.24 -2.16 -1.89
CA GLY A 291 -2.35 -1.46 -2.79
C GLY A 291 -0.95 -1.32 -2.23
N GLY A 292 0.03 -1.10 -3.11
CA GLY A 292 1.43 -0.89 -2.75
C GLY A 292 1.89 0.56 -3.00
N MET A 293 2.97 0.91 -2.30
CA MET A 293 3.71 2.16 -2.44
C MET A 293 5.13 1.93 -2.95
N VAL A 294 5.30 0.98 -3.90
CA VAL A 294 6.60 0.47 -4.33
C VAL A 294 7.39 -0.01 -3.11
N ASP A 295 6.77 -0.91 -2.35
CA ASP A 295 7.16 -1.20 -0.98
C ASP A 295 8.51 -1.90 -0.88
N ASP A 296 9.26 -1.50 0.14
CA ASP A 296 10.41 -2.22 0.67
C ASP A 296 9.96 -3.47 1.45
N GLY A 297 10.92 -4.28 1.90
CA GLY A 297 10.61 -5.54 2.58
C GLY A 297 9.85 -5.38 3.89
N VAL A 298 10.08 -4.30 4.65
CA VAL A 298 9.37 -4.04 5.91
C VAL A 298 7.90 -3.72 5.62
N ALA A 299 7.63 -2.72 4.78
CA ALA A 299 6.27 -2.36 4.40
C ALA A 299 5.52 -3.54 3.76
N ARG A 300 6.21 -4.34 2.92
CA ARG A 300 5.63 -5.53 2.28
C ARG A 300 5.17 -6.56 3.31
N GLY A 301 5.92 -6.81 4.37
CA GLY A 301 5.53 -7.74 5.45
C GLY A 301 4.18 -7.38 6.06
N HIS A 302 3.97 -6.12 6.43
CA HIS A 302 2.72 -5.60 6.97
C HIS A 302 1.58 -5.63 5.96
N ASN A 303 1.86 -5.28 4.70
CA ASN A 303 0.87 -5.36 3.63
C ASN A 303 0.40 -6.81 3.39
N MET A 304 1.32 -7.78 3.47
CA MET A 304 0.97 -9.19 3.41
C MET A 304 0.05 -9.59 4.58
N ALA A 305 0.37 -9.15 5.79
CA ALA A 305 -0.44 -9.47 6.97
C ALA A 305 -1.87 -8.91 6.86
N VAL A 306 -2.03 -7.63 6.49
CA VAL A 306 -3.36 -7.02 6.37
C VAL A 306 -4.18 -7.60 5.21
N ALA A 307 -3.53 -8.02 4.12
CA ALA A 307 -4.20 -8.62 2.97
C ALA A 307 -4.84 -9.99 3.26
N THR A 308 -4.54 -10.60 4.42
CA THR A 308 -5.18 -11.83 4.88
C THR A 308 -6.56 -11.63 5.51
N LEU A 309 -6.96 -10.39 5.79
CA LEU A 309 -8.23 -10.06 6.41
C LEU A 309 -9.44 -10.44 5.54
N PRO A 310 -10.64 -10.68 6.12
CA PRO A 310 -11.76 -11.32 5.44
C PRO A 310 -12.25 -10.64 4.16
N TYR A 311 -12.24 -9.31 4.11
CA TYR A 311 -12.85 -8.55 3.04
C TYR A 311 -11.88 -8.05 1.97
N TYR A 312 -10.61 -8.47 2.02
CA TYR A 312 -9.68 -8.36 0.90
C TYR A 312 -9.98 -9.48 -0.11
N ARG A 313 -10.56 -9.14 -1.26
CA ARG A 313 -11.15 -10.11 -2.21
C ARG A 313 -10.49 -10.12 -3.58
N TYR A 314 -9.64 -9.15 -3.87
CA TYR A 314 -8.95 -9.06 -5.15
C TYR A 314 -7.44 -9.28 -4.98
N PRO A 315 -6.73 -9.74 -6.02
CA PRO A 315 -5.27 -9.83 -5.98
C PRO A 315 -4.63 -8.47 -5.66
N ASN A 316 -3.61 -8.48 -4.80
CA ASN A 316 -3.02 -7.30 -4.19
C ASN A 316 -1.84 -6.75 -5.02
N ASP A 317 -1.46 -5.48 -4.85
CA ASP A 317 -0.20 -4.95 -5.39
C ASP A 317 0.97 -5.24 -4.42
N ILE A 318 1.15 -6.51 -4.09
CA ILE A 318 2.21 -7.01 -3.21
C ILE A 318 3.05 -8.02 -4.01
N PRO A 319 4.04 -7.56 -4.76
CA PRO A 319 4.90 -8.44 -5.56
C PRO A 319 5.97 -9.11 -4.70
N GLY A 320 6.68 -10.07 -5.29
CA GLY A 320 7.88 -10.66 -4.69
C GLY A 320 9.01 -9.65 -4.49
N SER A 321 9.98 -10.03 -3.67
CA SER A 321 11.18 -9.23 -3.32
C SER A 321 11.98 -8.79 -4.54
N ASP A 322 11.97 -9.59 -5.59
CA ASP A 322 12.73 -9.37 -6.81
C ASP A 322 12.11 -8.37 -7.79
N ARG A 323 10.94 -7.79 -7.46
CA ARG A 323 10.19 -6.93 -8.41
C ARG A 323 10.82 -5.56 -8.59
N TYR A 324 11.11 -4.86 -7.50
CA TYR A 324 11.48 -3.44 -7.55
C TYR A 324 12.96 -3.20 -7.25
N TYR A 325 13.55 -3.92 -6.31
CA TYR A 325 14.89 -3.66 -5.79
C TYR A 325 15.85 -4.83 -6.08
N ALA A 326 17.14 -4.51 -6.19
CA ALA A 326 18.18 -5.54 -6.35
C ALA A 326 18.44 -6.26 -5.03
N ASP A 327 18.50 -5.49 -3.94
CA ASP A 327 18.71 -5.98 -2.59
C ASP A 327 17.41 -5.86 -1.78
N ASP A 328 17.00 -6.90 -1.06
CA ASP A 328 15.91 -6.81 -0.09
C ASP A 328 16.46 -6.44 1.28
N ILE A 329 15.81 -5.47 1.93
CA ILE A 329 16.19 -5.01 3.28
C ILE A 329 15.75 -5.96 4.39
N VAL A 330 14.99 -7.01 4.05
CA VAL A 330 14.56 -8.06 4.99
C VAL A 330 15.00 -9.45 4.52
N THR A 331 15.00 -10.38 5.46
CA THR A 331 15.24 -11.80 5.24
C THR A 331 14.20 -12.64 6.01
N PRO A 332 13.73 -13.76 5.45
CA PRO A 332 13.96 -14.26 4.09
C PRO A 332 13.28 -13.37 3.02
N SER A 333 13.79 -13.44 1.79
CA SER A 333 13.11 -12.84 0.64
C SER A 333 11.82 -13.61 0.31
N THR A 334 10.83 -12.91 -0.21
CA THR A 334 9.55 -13.49 -0.66
C THR A 334 9.48 -13.54 -2.17
N TYR A 335 8.86 -14.60 -2.69
CA TYR A 335 8.64 -14.78 -4.13
C TYR A 335 7.21 -15.25 -4.38
N ILE A 336 6.70 -14.93 -5.55
CA ILE A 336 5.42 -15.49 -6.00
C ILE A 336 5.64 -16.92 -6.49
N ASP A 337 4.64 -17.77 -6.31
CA ASP A 337 4.60 -19.09 -6.95
C ASP A 337 4.06 -18.99 -8.40
N SER A 338 3.91 -20.14 -9.08
CA SER A 338 3.38 -20.22 -10.45
C SER A 338 1.93 -19.75 -10.60
N HIS A 339 1.24 -19.48 -9.49
CA HIS A 339 -0.14 -18.98 -9.43
C HIS A 339 -0.23 -17.56 -8.89
N ALA A 340 0.91 -16.85 -8.86
CA ALA A 340 1.06 -15.52 -8.27
C ALA A 340 0.65 -15.44 -6.79
N LYS A 341 0.81 -16.52 -6.03
CA LYS A 341 0.55 -16.53 -4.60
C LYS A 341 1.84 -16.33 -3.81
N ILE A 342 1.70 -15.71 -2.65
CA ILE A 342 2.75 -15.55 -1.65
C ILE A 342 2.25 -16.18 -0.35
N GLN A 343 3.04 -17.13 0.17
CA GLN A 343 2.80 -17.75 1.47
C GLN A 343 3.35 -16.85 2.59
N LEU A 344 2.55 -16.57 3.62
CA LEU A 344 3.00 -15.84 4.80
C LEU A 344 3.78 -16.77 5.74
N PRO A 345 4.86 -16.27 6.38
CA PRO A 345 5.55 -17.03 7.42
C PRO A 345 4.65 -17.29 8.63
N ASP A 346 4.72 -18.50 9.22
CA ASP A 346 4.06 -18.83 10.49
C ASP A 346 5.02 -18.62 11.67
N LEU A 347 5.55 -17.42 11.79
CA LEU A 347 6.51 -16.96 12.80
C LEU A 347 5.96 -15.71 13.50
N PRO A 348 6.36 -15.44 14.76
CA PRO A 348 5.96 -14.22 15.46
C PRO A 348 6.31 -12.95 14.70
N GLY A 349 5.45 -11.92 14.81
CA GLY A 349 5.59 -10.69 14.03
C GLY A 349 5.23 -10.91 12.56
N THR A 350 5.88 -10.15 11.67
CA THR A 350 5.74 -10.32 10.21
C THR A 350 6.41 -11.61 9.71
N GLY A 351 7.29 -12.22 10.53
CA GLY A 351 8.12 -13.35 10.17
C GLY A 351 9.34 -12.99 9.32
N PHE A 352 9.62 -11.70 9.18
CA PHE A 352 10.80 -11.16 8.49
C PHE A 352 11.70 -10.43 9.49
N GLU A 353 13.01 -10.52 9.24
CA GLU A 353 14.02 -9.80 10.03
C GLU A 353 14.80 -8.83 9.13
N LEU A 354 15.27 -7.71 9.68
CA LEU A 354 16.09 -6.77 8.93
C LEU A 354 17.41 -7.43 8.47
N ASN A 355 17.68 -7.37 7.19
CA ASN A 355 19.01 -7.68 6.65
C ASN A 355 19.96 -6.53 7.00
N ARG A 356 20.60 -6.63 8.16
CA ARG A 356 21.42 -5.57 8.74
C ARG A 356 22.50 -5.05 7.79
N ALA A 357 23.13 -5.93 7.01
CA ALA A 357 24.16 -5.53 6.06
C ALA A 357 23.60 -4.66 4.93
N VAL A 358 22.42 -5.02 4.39
CA VAL A 358 21.75 -4.24 3.34
C VAL A 358 21.21 -2.93 3.92
N VAL A 359 20.62 -2.98 5.12
CA VAL A 359 20.11 -1.78 5.81
C VAL A 359 21.23 -0.76 6.04
N GLU A 360 22.38 -1.16 6.58
CA GLU A 360 23.52 -0.27 6.79
C GLU A 360 24.07 0.30 5.47
N LYS A 361 24.17 -0.53 4.42
CA LYS A 361 24.62 -0.10 3.09
C LYS A 361 23.76 1.02 2.49
N HIS A 362 22.45 1.00 2.75
CA HIS A 362 21.49 1.94 2.17
C HIS A 362 20.99 3.00 3.14
N THR A 363 21.50 3.04 4.38
CA THR A 363 21.19 4.08 5.37
C THR A 363 21.92 5.38 5.01
N ILE A 364 21.17 6.48 4.87
CA ILE A 364 21.70 7.83 4.63
C ILE A 364 21.96 8.53 5.95
N GLU A 365 20.98 8.45 6.86
CA GLU A 365 21.01 9.07 8.20
C GLU A 365 20.39 8.13 9.23
N LYS A 366 20.85 8.23 10.46
CA LYS A 366 20.38 7.42 11.59
C LYS A 366 20.21 8.25 12.83
N TRP A 367 19.11 8.06 13.55
CA TRP A 367 18.83 8.67 14.85
C TRP A 367 18.46 7.59 15.85
N GLU A 368 18.90 7.78 17.10
CA GLU A 368 18.56 6.91 18.22
C GLU A 368 18.02 7.75 19.37
N PHE A 369 16.92 7.28 19.95
CA PHE A 369 16.25 7.90 21.10
C PHE A 369 16.09 6.84 22.18
N THR A 370 16.41 7.20 23.40
CA THR A 370 16.25 6.34 24.60
C THR A 370 15.44 7.09 25.63
N LYS A 371 14.62 6.36 26.40
CA LYS A 371 13.86 6.92 27.51
C LYS A 371 14.73 7.10 28.72
#